data_cd4453fb376af228ae79ac621df0200e
#
_entry.id   cd4453fb376af228ae79ac621df0200e
#
_cell.length_a   1.000
_cell.length_b   1.000
_cell.length_c   1.000
_cell.angle_alpha   90.00
_cell.angle_beta   90.00
_cell.angle_gamma   90.00
#
_symmetry.space_group_name_H-M   'P 1'
#
loop_
_entity.id
_entity.type
_entity.pdbx_description
1 polymer ?
#
loop_
_entity_poly.entity_id
_entity_poly.type
_entity_poly.pdbx_seq_one_letter_code
_entity_poly.pdbx_strand_id
1 'polypeptide(L)'
;MKNYFIILLFTLLSCTPSNKDKAQLSTDKMKVVIWQLMQADEYYTRASLLDSTLKINRKNIQMYQQIFDLNKVSSVQFYNTIDYLEKHPIQFKEVMDSVTALSKREKLVTITPQ
;
A
#
# COMPACT_ATOMS: atom_id res chain seq x y z
N MET A 1 48.68 23.14 -16.32
CA MET A 1 48.47 21.74 -15.90
C MET A 1 47.74 21.57 -14.57
N LYS A 2 47.46 22.59 -13.86
CA LYS A 2 46.75 22.50 -12.58
C LYS A 2 45.23 22.55 -12.68
N ASN A 3 44.67 22.79 -13.85
CA ASN A 3 43.23 23.08 -14.01
C ASN A 3 42.39 21.84 -14.40
N TYR A 4 43.03 20.70 -14.64
CA TYR A 4 42.31 19.48 -15.00
C TYR A 4 41.79 18.70 -13.79
N PHE A 5 42.20 19.08 -12.58
CA PHE A 5 41.82 18.37 -11.38
C PHE A 5 40.45 18.84 -10.82
N ILE A 6 39.98 20.00 -11.24
CA ILE A 6 38.71 20.57 -10.75
C ILE A 6 37.51 20.08 -11.55
N ILE A 7 37.71 19.60 -12.77
CA ILE A 7 36.62 19.12 -13.65
C ILE A 7 36.15 17.72 -13.27
N LEU A 8 36.93 16.95 -12.49
CA LEU A 8 36.60 15.56 -12.14
C LEU A 8 35.69 15.43 -10.93
N LEU A 9 35.30 16.51 -10.26
CA LEU A 9 34.53 16.45 -9.02
C LEU A 9 33.03 16.77 -9.19
N PHE A 10 32.56 16.87 -10.45
CA PHE A 10 31.14 17.10 -10.75
C PHE A 10 30.44 15.88 -11.31
N THR A 11 30.85 14.69 -10.89
CA THR A 11 30.09 13.47 -11.16
C THR A 11 29.01 13.29 -10.10
N LEU A 12 27.91 14.06 -10.27
CA LEU A 12 26.59 13.49 -10.46
C LEU A 12 26.14 12.51 -9.37
N LEU A 13 25.67 13.09 -8.28
CA LEU A 13 24.58 12.52 -7.51
C LEU A 13 23.31 12.55 -8.38
N SER A 14 23.25 11.68 -9.39
CA SER A 14 22.01 11.35 -10.06
C SER A 14 21.23 10.44 -9.11
N CYS A 15 20.39 11.03 -8.27
CA CYS A 15 19.30 10.31 -7.64
C CYS A 15 18.33 9.90 -8.76
N THR A 16 18.55 8.74 -9.35
CA THR A 16 17.51 8.08 -10.15
C THR A 16 16.40 7.65 -9.20
N PRO A 17 15.13 8.08 -9.42
CA PRO A 17 14.03 7.54 -8.66
C PRO A 17 14.05 6.02 -8.80
N SER A 18 14.02 5.32 -7.68
CA SER A 18 14.07 3.88 -7.63
C SER A 18 13.00 3.29 -8.56
N ASN A 19 13.38 2.45 -9.52
CA ASN A 19 12.44 1.74 -10.40
C ASN A 19 11.44 0.85 -9.61
N LYS A 20 11.65 0.67 -8.32
CA LYS A 20 10.75 -0.07 -7.44
C LYS A 20 9.36 0.56 -7.33
N ASP A 21 9.26 1.88 -7.34
CA ASP A 21 7.96 2.57 -7.24
C ASP A 21 7.12 2.49 -8.52
N LYS A 22 7.73 2.12 -9.65
CA LYS A 22 7.05 1.92 -10.93
C LYS A 22 6.60 0.48 -11.17
N ALA A 23 7.14 -0.48 -10.43
CA ALA A 23 6.77 -1.88 -10.55
C ALA A 23 5.38 -2.11 -9.96
N GLN A 24 4.50 -2.79 -10.71
CA GLN A 24 3.19 -3.19 -10.24
C GLN A 24 3.32 -4.26 -9.15
N LEU A 25 2.44 -4.17 -8.16
CA LEU A 25 2.33 -5.18 -7.14
C LEU A 25 1.64 -6.43 -7.69
N SER A 26 2.09 -7.60 -7.24
CA SER A 26 1.45 -8.87 -7.59
C SER A 26 0.04 -8.95 -7.01
N THR A 27 -0.80 -9.78 -7.61
CA THR A 27 -2.15 -10.08 -7.10
C THR A 27 -2.12 -10.54 -5.65
N ASP A 28 -1.16 -11.37 -5.27
CA ASP A 28 -0.99 -11.84 -3.89
C ASP A 28 -0.66 -10.72 -2.91
N LYS A 29 0.17 -9.77 -3.30
CA LYS A 29 0.47 -8.61 -2.48
C LYS A 29 -0.73 -7.68 -2.41
N MET A 30 -1.37 -7.39 -3.52
CA MET A 30 -2.54 -6.51 -3.59
C MET A 30 -3.69 -7.01 -2.75
N LYS A 31 -4.03 -8.31 -2.80
CA LYS A 31 -5.14 -8.85 -1.99
C LYS A 31 -4.93 -8.66 -0.50
N VAL A 32 -3.70 -8.84 -0.02
CA VAL A 32 -3.37 -8.69 1.42
C VAL A 32 -3.48 -7.23 1.83
N VAL A 33 -2.87 -6.32 1.06
CA VAL A 33 -2.90 -4.89 1.37
C VAL A 33 -4.33 -4.34 1.32
N ILE A 34 -5.09 -4.65 0.27
CA ILE A 34 -6.49 -4.21 0.14
C ILE A 34 -7.33 -4.73 1.31
N TRP A 35 -7.20 -6.01 1.67
CA TRP A 35 -7.95 -6.59 2.77
C TRP A 35 -7.63 -5.90 4.10
N GLN A 36 -6.36 -5.65 4.39
CA GLN A 36 -5.95 -4.94 5.61
C GLN A 36 -6.43 -3.48 5.63
N LEU A 37 -6.41 -2.78 4.49
CA LEU A 37 -6.97 -1.44 4.38
C LEU A 37 -8.48 -1.42 4.64
N MET A 38 -9.22 -2.40 4.12
CA MET A 38 -10.67 -2.54 4.37
C MET A 38 -10.95 -2.79 5.86
N GLN A 39 -10.16 -3.62 6.53
CA GLN A 39 -10.27 -3.84 7.98
C GLN A 39 -9.96 -2.57 8.78
N ALA A 40 -8.94 -1.83 8.38
CA ALA A 40 -8.60 -0.56 9.01
C ALA A 40 -9.71 0.47 8.85
N ASP A 41 -10.34 0.56 7.68
CA ASP A 41 -11.47 1.45 7.43
C ASP A 41 -12.69 1.10 8.28
N GLU A 42 -13.02 -0.19 8.39
CA GLU A 42 -14.10 -0.66 9.24
C GLU A 42 -13.85 -0.31 10.71
N TYR A 43 -12.64 -0.59 11.20
CA TYR A 43 -12.25 -0.23 12.57
C TYR A 43 -12.33 1.28 12.81
N TYR A 44 -11.73 2.08 11.91
CA TYR A 44 -11.72 3.53 12.02
C TYR A 44 -13.13 4.12 12.01
N THR A 45 -14.00 3.61 11.13
CA THR A 45 -15.39 4.05 11.05
C THR A 45 -16.12 3.81 12.37
N ARG A 46 -16.01 2.62 12.93
CA ARG A 46 -16.65 2.27 14.22
C ARG A 46 -16.06 3.07 15.38
N ALA A 47 -14.74 3.15 15.46
CA ALA A 47 -14.06 3.88 16.54
C ALA A 47 -14.37 5.38 16.50
N SER A 48 -14.45 5.98 15.32
CA SER A 48 -14.73 7.41 15.15
C SER A 48 -16.17 7.81 15.48
N LEU A 49 -17.08 6.85 15.58
CA LEU A 49 -18.44 7.10 16.11
C LEU A 49 -18.41 7.30 17.63
N LEU A 50 -17.45 6.70 18.31
CA LEU A 50 -17.28 6.80 19.77
C LEU A 50 -16.33 7.92 20.16
N ASP A 51 -15.35 8.22 19.33
CA ASP A 51 -14.33 9.25 19.56
C ASP A 51 -14.08 10.06 18.29
N SER A 52 -14.67 11.25 18.22
CA SER A 52 -14.51 12.16 17.08
C SER A 52 -13.10 12.74 16.92
N THR A 53 -12.25 12.66 17.97
CA THR A 53 -10.86 13.14 17.88
C THR A 53 -10.04 12.34 16.89
N LEU A 54 -10.42 11.09 16.63
CA LEU A 54 -9.77 10.25 15.62
C LEU A 54 -9.86 10.84 14.21
N LYS A 55 -10.96 11.51 13.88
CA LYS A 55 -11.15 12.21 12.61
C LYS A 55 -10.28 13.45 12.51
N ILE A 56 -10.23 14.24 13.58
CA ILE A 56 -9.42 15.45 13.65
C ILE A 56 -7.93 15.11 13.46
N ASN A 57 -7.47 14.04 14.09
CA ASN A 57 -6.09 13.59 14.05
C ASN A 57 -5.72 12.77 12.81
N ARG A 58 -6.63 12.62 11.85
CA ARG A 58 -6.43 11.84 10.62
C ARG A 58 -5.86 10.43 10.90
N LYS A 59 -6.41 9.76 11.89
CA LYS A 59 -5.91 8.46 12.36
C LYS A 59 -5.93 7.39 11.26
N ASN A 60 -6.89 7.46 10.34
CA ASN A 60 -6.96 6.57 9.18
C ASN A 60 -5.70 6.62 8.31
N ILE A 61 -5.14 7.81 8.06
CA ILE A 61 -3.92 7.98 7.25
C ILE A 61 -2.73 7.29 7.93
N GLN A 62 -2.62 7.43 9.25
CA GLN A 62 -1.56 6.77 10.02
C GLN A 62 -1.71 5.24 9.95
N MET A 63 -2.93 4.72 10.03
CA MET A 63 -3.21 3.28 9.90
C MET A 63 -2.84 2.76 8.50
N TYR A 64 -3.15 3.49 7.45
CA TYR A 64 -2.78 3.12 6.08
C TYR A 64 -1.27 3.07 5.92
N GLN A 65 -0.55 4.07 6.43
CA GLN A 65 0.91 4.08 6.36
C GLN A 65 1.51 2.87 7.08
N GLN A 66 1.00 2.51 8.25
CA GLN A 66 1.44 1.32 8.98
C GLN A 66 1.21 0.03 8.17
N ILE A 67 0.08 -0.08 7.46
CA ILE A 67 -0.22 -1.24 6.61
C ILE A 67 0.77 -1.33 5.44
N PHE A 68 1.07 -0.20 4.80
CA PHE A 68 2.07 -0.17 3.73
C PHE A 68 3.46 -0.58 4.24
N ASP A 69 3.88 -0.06 5.37
CA ASP A 69 5.17 -0.36 5.99
C ASP A 69 5.29 -1.85 6.36
N LEU A 70 4.24 -2.42 6.98
CA LEU A 70 4.19 -3.84 7.33
C LEU A 70 4.31 -4.75 6.10
N ASN A 71 3.74 -4.35 5.00
CA ASN A 71 3.77 -5.11 3.75
C ASN A 71 5.00 -4.79 2.88
N LYS A 72 5.86 -3.87 3.31
CA LYS A 72 7.02 -3.38 2.55
C LYS A 72 6.61 -2.86 1.16
N VAL A 73 5.53 -2.11 1.11
CA VAL A 73 4.95 -1.49 -0.07
C VAL A 73 4.97 0.02 0.11
N SER A 74 5.36 0.78 -0.91
CA SER A 74 5.16 2.22 -0.87
C SER A 74 3.71 2.59 -1.25
N SER A 75 3.20 3.68 -0.70
CA SER A 75 1.88 4.19 -1.09
C SER A 75 1.84 4.53 -2.59
N VAL A 76 2.92 5.07 -3.15
CA VAL A 76 3.04 5.36 -4.58
C VAL A 76 2.89 4.08 -5.42
N GLN A 77 3.61 3.02 -5.05
CA GLN A 77 3.52 1.73 -5.74
C GLN A 77 2.11 1.14 -5.67
N PHE A 78 1.47 1.22 -4.52
CA PHE A 78 0.09 0.75 -4.34
C PHE A 78 -0.89 1.51 -5.25
N TYR A 79 -0.89 2.84 -5.21
CA TYR A 79 -1.82 3.64 -6.01
C TYR A 79 -1.53 3.53 -7.51
N ASN A 80 -0.28 3.45 -7.94
CA ASN A 80 0.06 3.19 -9.34
C ASN A 80 -0.46 1.82 -9.80
N THR A 81 -0.48 0.83 -8.91
CA THR A 81 -1.05 -0.49 -9.22
C THR A 81 -2.58 -0.41 -9.31
N ILE A 82 -3.24 0.35 -8.44
CA ILE A 82 -4.69 0.61 -8.54
C ILE A 82 -5.03 1.28 -9.88
N ASP A 83 -4.33 2.34 -10.25
CA ASP A 83 -4.54 3.05 -11.53
C ASP A 83 -4.37 2.13 -12.75
N TYR A 84 -3.42 1.20 -12.68
CA TYR A 84 -3.25 0.17 -13.69
C TYR A 84 -4.45 -0.78 -13.73
N LEU A 85 -4.88 -1.29 -12.59
CA LEU A 85 -5.99 -2.24 -12.47
C LEU A 85 -7.31 -1.64 -12.95
N GLU A 86 -7.57 -0.36 -12.69
CA GLU A 86 -8.76 0.34 -13.18
C GLU A 86 -8.87 0.32 -14.71
N LYS A 87 -7.74 0.29 -15.41
CA LYS A 87 -7.64 0.18 -16.86
C LYS A 87 -7.67 -1.27 -17.36
N HIS A 88 -7.60 -2.25 -16.47
CA HIS A 88 -7.54 -3.69 -16.75
C HIS A 88 -8.59 -4.45 -15.94
N PRO A 89 -9.88 -4.36 -16.32
CA PRO A 89 -10.98 -4.84 -15.50
C PRO A 89 -10.95 -6.35 -15.21
N ILE A 90 -10.38 -7.16 -16.11
CA ILE A 90 -10.25 -8.62 -15.88
C ILE A 90 -9.27 -8.86 -14.71
N GLN A 91 -8.12 -8.22 -14.73
CA GLN A 91 -7.12 -8.34 -13.67
C GLN A 91 -7.60 -7.74 -12.35
N PHE A 92 -8.33 -6.62 -12.43
CA PHE A 92 -8.96 -6.03 -11.25
C PHE A 92 -9.95 -7.00 -10.60
N LYS A 93 -10.78 -7.67 -11.40
CA LYS A 93 -11.70 -8.70 -10.92
C LYS A 93 -10.96 -9.84 -10.22
N GLU A 94 -9.86 -10.35 -10.80
CA GLU A 94 -9.04 -11.41 -10.20
C GLU A 94 -8.49 -11.01 -8.82
N VAL A 95 -8.00 -9.76 -8.69
CA VAL A 95 -7.54 -9.24 -7.40
C VAL A 95 -8.69 -9.19 -6.40
N MET A 96 -9.85 -8.66 -6.77
CA MET A 96 -11.02 -8.53 -5.88
C MET A 96 -11.62 -9.88 -5.50
N ASP A 97 -11.65 -10.84 -6.41
CA ASP A 97 -12.04 -12.23 -6.10
C ASP A 97 -11.08 -12.86 -5.07
N SER A 98 -9.78 -12.57 -5.20
CA SER A 98 -8.76 -13.02 -4.24
C SER A 98 -8.91 -12.36 -2.86
N VAL A 99 -9.27 -11.07 -2.81
CA VAL A 99 -9.60 -10.35 -1.57
C VAL A 99 -10.81 -11.00 -0.89
N THR A 100 -11.85 -11.28 -1.66
CA THR A 100 -13.08 -11.93 -1.16
C THR A 100 -12.78 -13.32 -0.58
N ALA A 101 -11.97 -14.10 -1.28
CA ALA A 101 -11.57 -15.43 -0.81
C ALA A 101 -10.76 -15.36 0.50
N LEU A 102 -9.84 -14.41 0.60
CA LEU A 102 -9.06 -14.15 1.81
C LEU A 102 -9.96 -13.76 2.99
N SER A 103 -10.88 -12.83 2.77
CA SER A 103 -11.81 -12.36 3.81
C SER A 103 -12.68 -13.47 4.38
N LYS A 104 -13.20 -14.35 3.51
CA LYS A 104 -14.00 -15.51 3.94
C LYS A 104 -13.19 -16.47 4.79
N ARG A 105 -11.97 -16.76 4.39
CA ARG A 105 -11.07 -17.66 5.12
C ARG A 105 -10.73 -17.12 6.51
N GLU A 106 -10.40 -15.86 6.63
CA GLU A 106 -10.07 -15.23 7.91
C GLU A 106 -11.27 -15.14 8.85
N LYS A 107 -12.46 -14.84 8.34
CA LYS A 107 -13.70 -14.83 9.13
C LYS A 107 -14.02 -16.24 9.69
N LEU A 108 -13.79 -17.29 8.93
CA LEU A 108 -13.99 -18.67 9.39
C LEU A 108 -13.05 -19.03 10.54
N VAL A 109 -11.79 -18.62 10.46
CA VAL A 109 -10.79 -18.85 11.52
C VAL A 109 -11.18 -18.13 12.82
N THR A 110 -11.75 -16.95 12.73
CA THR A 110 -12.17 -16.15 13.91
C THR A 110 -13.42 -16.74 14.61
N ILE A 111 -14.25 -17.49 13.90
CA ILE A 111 -15.50 -18.05 14.41
C ILE A 111 -15.30 -19.45 15.03
N THR A 112 -14.21 -20.13 14.74
CA THR A 112 -13.92 -21.46 15.28
C THR A 112 -13.35 -21.31 16.68
N PRO A 113 -14.08 -21.64 17.77
CA PRO A 113 -13.52 -21.63 19.12
C PRO A 113 -12.46 -22.72 19.21
N GLN A 114 -11.31 -22.36 19.79
CA GLN A 114 -10.30 -23.35 20.19
C GLN A 114 -10.76 -24.12 21.41
#